data_506f7795507c78f52f742079930c1c46
#
_entry.id   506f7795507c78f52f742079930c1c46
#
_cell.length_a   1.000
_cell.length_b   1.000
_cell.length_c   1.000
_cell.angle_alpha   90.00
_cell.angle_beta   90.00
_cell.angle_gamma   90.00
#
_symmetry.space_group_name_H-M   'P 1'
#
loop_
_entity.id
_entity.type
_entity.pdbx_description
1 polymer ?
#
loop_
_entity_poly.entity_id
_entity_poly.type
_entity_poly.pdbx_seq_one_letter_code
_entity_poly.pdbx_strand_id
1 'polypeptide(L)'
;MGRYDEKTDRAEIQDGKARIVGVKDLETACTVANELIKEGVNCIELCGGFGSAGAKTIIEATGNEIPIGYITHLPEQDELYAKVFSKK
;
A
#
# COMPACT_ATOMS: atom_id res chain seq x y z
N MET A 1 4.32 9.08 -1.66
CA MET A 1 4.34 8.83 -0.22
C MET A 1 4.84 10.03 0.51
N GLY A 2 5.51 10.28 1.28
CA GLY A 2 6.18 11.44 1.84
C GLY A 2 5.33 12.42 2.61
N ARG A 3 4.08 12.58 2.24
CA ARG A 3 3.22 13.60 2.85
C ARG A 3 2.16 13.02 3.80
N TYR A 4 2.10 11.71 3.92
CA TYR A 4 1.07 11.10 4.76
C TYR A 4 1.59 10.81 6.16
N ASP A 5 0.66 10.82 7.12
CA ASP A 5 0.94 10.45 8.50
C ASP A 5 0.06 9.23 8.80
N GLU A 6 0.69 8.10 9.07
CA GLU A 6 -0.05 6.84 9.25
C GLU A 6 -1.00 6.84 10.43
N LYS A 7 -0.85 7.81 11.33
CA LYS A 7 -1.72 7.89 12.51
C LYS A 7 -3.01 8.65 12.23
N THR A 8 -2.97 9.62 11.32
CA THR A 8 -4.11 10.48 11.05
C THR A 8 -4.68 10.30 9.65
N ASP A 9 -3.85 9.89 8.69
CA ASP A 9 -4.29 9.76 7.31
C ASP A 9 -4.77 8.35 7.06
N ARG A 10 -5.90 8.03 7.67
CA ARG A 10 -6.51 6.71 7.53
C ARG A 10 -8.03 6.79 7.66
N ALA A 11 -8.71 5.81 7.10
CA ALA A 11 -10.16 5.72 7.16
C ALA A 11 -10.58 4.27 7.17
N GLU A 12 -11.75 4.01 7.71
CA GLU A 12 -12.29 2.65 7.81
C GLU A 12 -13.76 2.67 7.43
N ILE A 13 -14.22 1.56 6.90
CA ILE A 13 -15.64 1.33 6.66
C ILE A 13 -15.99 -0.04 7.22
N GLN A 14 -17.29 -0.29 7.43
CA GLN A 14 -17.79 -1.57 7.92
C GLN A 14 -17.10 -2.00 9.22
N ASP A 15 -16.96 -1.05 10.16
CA ASP A 15 -16.33 -1.32 11.45
C ASP A 15 -14.92 -1.89 11.32
N GLY A 16 -14.16 -1.31 10.40
CA GLY A 16 -12.76 -1.69 10.21
C GLY A 16 -12.53 -2.88 9.31
N LYS A 17 -13.59 -3.39 8.66
CA LYS A 17 -13.42 -4.52 7.74
C LYS A 17 -12.67 -4.12 6.48
N ALA A 18 -12.75 -2.86 6.09
CA ALA A 18 -11.95 -2.34 4.99
C ALA A 18 -11.32 -1.04 5.46
N ARG A 19 -10.04 -0.88 5.20
CA ARG A 19 -9.28 0.26 5.70
C ARG A 19 -8.38 0.82 4.61
N ILE A 20 -8.16 2.12 4.67
CA ILE A 20 -7.15 2.75 3.84
C ILE A 20 -6.22 3.54 4.76
N VAL A 21 -4.91 3.39 4.57
CA VAL A 21 -3.92 4.02 5.42
C VAL A 21 -2.86 4.66 4.54
N GLY A 22 -2.62 5.95 4.73
CA GLY A 22 -1.52 6.63 4.06
C GLY A 22 -0.25 6.45 4.86
N VAL A 23 0.87 6.23 4.19
CA VAL A 23 2.15 6.06 4.86
C VAL A 23 3.18 6.97 4.20
N LYS A 24 4.18 7.38 4.95
CA LYS A 24 5.16 8.35 4.46
C LYS A 24 6.33 7.71 3.75
N ASP A 25 6.63 6.45 4.03
CA ASP A 25 7.76 5.77 3.41
C ASP A 25 7.58 4.26 3.52
N LEU A 26 8.49 3.51 2.88
CA LEU A 26 8.39 2.07 2.83
C LEU A 26 8.60 1.43 4.20
N GLU A 27 9.48 1.99 4.99
CA GLU A 27 9.73 1.47 6.33
C GLU A 27 8.47 1.55 7.19
N THR A 28 7.80 2.70 7.16
CA THR A 28 6.53 2.88 7.88
C THR A 28 5.47 1.92 7.35
N ALA A 29 5.45 1.71 6.03
CA ALA A 29 4.49 0.77 5.43
C ALA A 29 4.67 -0.62 5.99
N CYS A 30 5.91 -1.07 6.16
CA CYS A 30 6.17 -2.40 6.73
C CYS A 30 5.66 -2.48 8.17
N THR A 31 5.89 -1.44 8.96
CA THR A 31 5.41 -1.40 10.34
C THR A 31 3.89 -1.45 10.39
N VAL A 32 3.23 -0.61 9.58
CA VAL A 32 1.78 -0.56 9.54
C VAL A 32 1.20 -1.89 9.07
N ALA A 33 1.81 -2.52 8.06
CA ALA A 33 1.33 -3.80 7.57
C ALA A 33 1.33 -4.85 8.68
N ASN A 34 2.40 -4.90 9.45
CA ASN A 34 2.47 -5.85 10.57
C ASN A 34 1.41 -5.56 11.63
N GLU A 35 1.15 -4.27 11.90
CA GLU A 35 0.11 -3.90 12.85
C GLU A 35 -1.27 -4.32 12.37
N LEU A 36 -1.53 -4.10 11.07
CA LEU A 36 -2.82 -4.46 10.49
C LEU A 36 -3.05 -5.96 10.54
N ILE A 37 -2.02 -6.75 10.29
CA ILE A 37 -2.13 -8.20 10.38
C ILE A 37 -2.49 -8.62 11.81
N LYS A 38 -1.86 -8.00 12.82
CA LYS A 38 -2.20 -8.29 14.20
C LYS A 38 -3.64 -7.94 14.53
N GLU A 39 -4.21 -6.98 13.83
CA GLU A 39 -5.58 -6.56 14.03
C GLU A 39 -6.59 -7.38 13.23
N GLY A 40 -6.11 -8.39 12.51
CA GLY A 40 -6.99 -9.30 11.80
C GLY A 40 -7.15 -9.04 10.31
N VAL A 41 -6.41 -8.08 9.76
CA VAL A 41 -6.44 -7.84 8.32
C VAL A 41 -5.85 -9.05 7.61
N ASN A 42 -6.54 -9.53 6.56
CA ASN A 42 -6.14 -10.75 5.88
C ASN A 42 -5.80 -10.55 4.41
N CYS A 43 -5.70 -9.30 3.95
CA CYS A 43 -5.33 -9.00 2.57
C CYS A 43 -4.94 -7.54 2.52
N ILE A 44 -3.84 -7.23 1.83
CA ILE A 44 -3.39 -5.84 1.67
C ILE A 44 -3.20 -5.55 0.20
N GLU A 45 -3.75 -4.42 -0.25
CA GLU A 45 -3.54 -3.94 -1.60
C GLU A 45 -2.77 -2.62 -1.52
N LEU A 46 -1.66 -2.56 -2.23
CA LEU A 46 -0.79 -1.40 -2.21
C LEU A 46 -1.06 -0.53 -3.42
N CYS A 47 -0.93 0.77 -3.27
CA CYS A 47 -1.08 1.65 -4.42
C CYS A 47 0.09 1.43 -5.38
N GLY A 48 -0.13 1.81 -6.65
CA GLY A 48 0.85 1.54 -7.70
C GLY A 48 2.21 2.17 -7.45
N GLY A 49 2.27 3.20 -6.62
CA GLY A 49 3.54 3.85 -6.31
C GLY A 49 4.54 2.95 -5.61
N PHE A 50 4.07 1.89 -4.95
CA PHE A 50 4.99 0.93 -4.31
C PHE A 50 5.74 0.09 -5.32
N GLY A 51 5.09 -0.26 -6.43
CA GLY A 51 5.70 -1.10 -7.45
C GLY A 51 5.95 -2.52 -6.95
N SER A 52 6.54 -3.34 -7.82
CA SER A 52 6.81 -4.73 -7.46
C SER A 52 7.87 -4.83 -6.39
N ALA A 53 8.90 -3.96 -6.43
CA ALA A 53 9.96 -4.00 -5.43
C ALA A 53 9.44 -3.64 -4.04
N GLY A 54 8.59 -2.61 -3.95
CA GLY A 54 8.00 -2.23 -2.67
C GLY A 54 7.10 -3.31 -2.12
N ALA A 55 6.29 -3.92 -2.99
CA ALA A 55 5.42 -5.02 -2.57
C ALA A 55 6.23 -6.18 -2.02
N LYS A 56 7.32 -6.53 -2.71
CA LYS A 56 8.17 -7.62 -2.27
C LYS A 56 8.77 -7.35 -0.89
N THR A 57 9.20 -6.11 -0.67
CA THR A 57 9.76 -5.72 0.63
C THR A 57 8.72 -5.91 1.74
N ILE A 58 7.48 -5.49 1.50
CA ILE A 58 6.43 -5.61 2.52
C ILE A 58 6.06 -7.07 2.75
N ILE A 59 6.00 -7.87 1.68
CA ILE A 59 5.74 -9.30 1.81
C ILE A 59 6.78 -9.94 2.72
N GLU A 60 8.05 -9.64 2.49
CA GLU A 60 9.13 -10.20 3.30
C GLU A 60 9.05 -9.71 4.75
N ALA A 61 8.77 -8.43 4.93
CA ALA A 61 8.70 -7.84 6.27
C ALA A 61 7.56 -8.44 7.10
N THR A 62 6.51 -8.92 6.44
CA THR A 62 5.35 -9.49 7.14
C THR A 62 5.40 -11.00 7.20
N GLY A 63 6.48 -11.62 6.74
CA GLY A 63 6.63 -13.07 6.82
C GLY A 63 5.76 -13.84 5.84
N ASN A 64 5.26 -13.18 4.82
CA ASN A 64 4.45 -13.83 3.77
C ASN A 64 3.22 -14.53 4.36
N GLU A 65 2.59 -13.88 5.35
CA GLU A 65 1.46 -14.49 6.06
C GLU A 65 0.11 -14.26 5.41
N ILE A 66 -0.03 -13.16 4.64
CA ILE A 66 -1.29 -12.85 3.99
C ILE A 66 -1.01 -12.41 2.55
N PRO A 67 -2.03 -12.48 1.67
CA PRO A 67 -1.84 -11.96 0.30
C PRO A 67 -1.58 -10.47 0.32
N ILE A 68 -0.56 -10.04 -0.40
CA ILE A 68 -0.23 -8.64 -0.56
C ILE A 68 0.03 -8.39 -2.03
N GLY A 69 -0.75 -7.49 -2.62
CA GLY A 69 -0.60 -7.16 -4.03
C GLY A 69 -0.44 -5.67 -4.21
N TYR A 70 -0.20 -5.25 -5.43
CA TYR A 70 -0.11 -3.83 -5.74
C TYR A 70 -0.90 -3.57 -7.01
N ILE A 71 -1.37 -2.33 -7.14
CA ILE A 71 -2.20 -1.95 -8.27
C ILE A 71 -1.34 -1.67 -9.47
N THR A 72 -1.71 -2.26 -10.61
CA THR A 72 -1.09 -2.00 -11.89
C THR A 72 -2.16 -1.52 -12.85
N HIS A 73 -1.79 -1.30 -14.10
CA HIS A 73 -2.74 -0.86 -15.11
C HIS A 73 -2.48 -1.62 -16.41
N LEU A 74 -3.48 -1.60 -17.29
CA LEU A 74 -3.33 -2.23 -18.59
C LEU A 74 -2.30 -1.47 -19.41
N PRO A 75 -1.57 -2.19 -20.31
CA PRO A 75 -0.55 -1.52 -21.14
C PRO A 75 -1.09 -0.34 -21.93
N GLU A 76 -2.33 -0.40 -22.37
CA GLU A 76 -2.90 0.70 -23.14
C GLU A 76 -3.09 1.97 -22.31
N GLN A 77 -2.90 1.88 -21.00
CA GLN A 77 -2.97 3.05 -20.10
C GLN A 77 -1.60 3.63 -19.79
N ASP A 78 -0.53 3.02 -20.32
CA ASP A 78 0.83 3.44 -19.97
C ASP A 78 1.08 4.92 -20.23
N GLU A 79 0.65 5.42 -21.39
CA GLU A 79 0.91 6.81 -21.75
C GLU A 79 0.20 7.77 -20.81
N LEU A 80 -1.03 7.45 -20.45
CA LEU A 80 -1.79 8.32 -19.54
C LEU A 80 -1.16 8.34 -18.15
N TYR A 81 -0.71 7.17 -17.68
CA TYR A 81 -0.05 7.10 -16.39
C TYR A 81 1.25 7.90 -16.38
N ALA A 82 2.04 7.77 -17.45
CA ALA A 82 3.29 8.53 -17.55
C ALA A 82 3.01 10.02 -17.55
N LYS A 83 1.96 10.44 -18.24
CA LYS A 83 1.61 11.85 -18.33
C LYS A 83 1.25 12.44 -16.97
N VAL A 84 0.56 11.66 -16.14
CA VAL A 84 0.09 12.13 -14.83
C VAL A 84 1.18 12.02 -13.77
N PHE A 85 1.91 10.92 -13.75
CA PHE A 85 2.80 10.61 -12.64
C PHE A 85 4.26 10.95 -12.88
N SER A 86 4.65 11.25 -14.11
CA SER A 86 6.04 11.65 -14.37
C SER A 86 6.26 13.14 -14.19
N LYS A 87 5.22 13.91 -13.92
CA LYS A 87 5.37 15.33 -13.68
C LYS A 87 6.05 15.57 -12.35
N LYS A 88 6.99 16.50 -12.36
CA LYS A 88 7.71 16.86 -11.14
C LYS A 88 7.56 18.32 -10.83
#